data_85267d4e47e28354d1528948278e9462
#
_entry.id   85267d4e47e28354d1528948278e9462
#
_cell.length_a   1.000
_cell.length_b   1.000
_cell.length_c   1.000
_cell.angle_alpha   90.00
_cell.angle_beta   90.00
_cell.angle_gamma   90.00
#
_symmetry.space_group_name_H-M   'P 1'
#
loop_
_entity.id
_entity.type
_entity.pdbx_description
1 polymer ?
#
loop_
_entity_poly.entity_id
_entity_poly.type
_entity_poly.pdbx_seq_one_letter_code
_entity_poly.pdbx_strand_id
1 'polypeptide(L)'
;DNRVDLTDEMIEKGIAFQPCVPGAFSWEPWPTGYDSDILKEMAKNNPSITYTVAREVEPKLATTFLKSDNPGVVMTYSEVMFLMAEAVLKGWNVGSMSVEEYYKRGVREAMSFLSAHYDCEPITDEEFNEYYSNNPIGYTNEQRMKSINTQAWILHFLNPSECWANLRRS
;
A
#
# COMPACT_ATOMS: atom_id res chain seq x y z
N ASP A 1 6.10 -1.44 19.24
CA ASP A 1 6.80 -2.11 18.15
C ASP A 1 5.74 -2.85 17.33
N ASN A 2 5.31 -2.26 16.22
CA ASN A 2 4.25 -2.81 15.34
C ASN A 2 4.83 -3.75 14.29
N ARG A 3 5.89 -4.47 14.61
CA ARG A 3 6.47 -5.44 13.68
C ARG A 3 5.58 -6.67 13.65
N VAL A 4 5.17 -7.06 12.46
CA VAL A 4 4.43 -8.31 12.25
C VAL A 4 5.45 -9.41 11.97
N ASP A 5 5.40 -10.48 12.75
CA ASP A 5 6.17 -11.68 12.50
C ASP A 5 5.62 -12.36 11.25
N LEU A 6 6.31 -12.22 10.12
CA LEU A 6 5.95 -12.92 8.90
C LEU A 6 6.42 -14.38 8.99
N THR A 7 5.46 -15.29 9.00
CA THR A 7 5.74 -16.73 8.91
C THR A 7 5.95 -17.13 7.45
N ASP A 8 6.62 -18.28 7.23
CA ASP A 8 6.77 -18.83 5.88
C ASP A 8 5.41 -19.04 5.21
N GLU A 9 4.39 -19.45 5.96
CA GLU A 9 3.02 -19.60 5.49
C GLU A 9 2.42 -18.27 4.99
N MET A 10 2.67 -17.17 5.68
CA MET A 10 2.23 -15.84 5.25
C MET A 10 2.95 -15.39 3.97
N ILE A 11 4.22 -15.75 3.82
CA ILE A 11 5.00 -15.47 2.62
C ILE A 11 4.46 -16.26 1.42
N GLU A 12 4.15 -17.54 1.61
CA GLU A 12 3.57 -18.41 0.59
C GLU A 12 2.16 -17.96 0.16
N LYS A 13 1.39 -17.37 1.08
CA LYS A 13 0.04 -16.83 0.81
C LYS A 13 0.04 -15.49 0.06
N GLY A 14 1.18 -14.98 -0.35
CA GLY A 14 1.26 -13.82 -1.23
C GLY A 14 1.10 -12.47 -0.53
N ILE A 15 1.70 -12.29 0.63
CA ILE A 15 1.83 -10.97 1.26
C ILE A 15 2.54 -10.02 0.29
N ALA A 16 2.07 -8.76 0.22
CA ALA A 16 2.57 -7.76 -0.72
C ALA A 16 4.09 -7.51 -0.60
N PHE A 17 4.61 -7.59 0.61
CA PHE A 17 6.03 -7.46 0.91
C PHE A 17 6.47 -8.67 1.73
N GLN A 18 7.58 -9.27 1.34
CA GLN A 18 8.19 -10.37 2.08
C GLN A 18 9.65 -10.04 2.37
N PRO A 19 10.18 -10.38 3.55
CA PRO A 19 11.60 -10.24 3.83
C PRO A 19 12.40 -11.21 2.97
N CYS A 20 13.62 -10.84 2.64
CA CYS A 20 14.52 -11.72 1.89
C CYS A 20 14.92 -12.97 2.68
N VAL A 21 14.89 -12.88 4.01
CA VAL A 21 15.20 -13.97 4.93
C VAL A 21 13.93 -14.25 5.72
N PRO A 22 13.38 -15.48 5.67
CA PRO A 22 12.25 -15.88 6.48
C PRO A 22 12.51 -15.63 7.96
N GLY A 23 11.53 -15.07 8.67
CA GLY A 23 11.66 -14.70 10.08
C GLY A 23 12.48 -13.45 10.38
N ALA A 24 13.01 -12.76 9.39
CA ALA A 24 13.64 -11.46 9.57
C ALA A 24 12.59 -10.35 9.63
N PHE A 25 12.64 -9.56 10.70
CA PHE A 25 11.70 -8.48 10.94
C PHE A 25 12.28 -7.15 10.50
N SER A 26 12.25 -6.84 9.22
CA SER A 26 12.61 -5.50 8.79
C SER A 26 11.62 -5.01 7.76
N TRP A 27 10.85 -4.02 8.15
CA TRP A 27 10.07 -3.16 7.27
C TRP A 27 10.84 -1.87 6.96
N GLU A 28 12.17 -1.91 7.13
CA GLU A 28 13.00 -0.79 6.72
C GLU A 28 13.03 -0.73 5.21
N PRO A 29 12.56 0.37 4.61
CA PRO A 29 12.59 0.51 3.17
C PRO A 29 14.02 0.62 2.67
N TRP A 30 14.24 0.20 1.43
CA TRP A 30 15.50 0.46 0.74
C TRP A 30 15.79 1.97 0.75
N PRO A 31 16.98 2.40 1.20
CA PRO A 31 17.31 3.82 1.21
C PRO A 31 17.34 4.35 -0.21
N THR A 32 16.40 5.25 -0.51
CA THR A 32 16.28 5.88 -1.83
C THR A 32 17.53 6.69 -2.17
N GLY A 33 18.01 6.56 -3.41
CA GLY A 33 19.17 7.28 -3.89
C GLY A 33 20.52 6.59 -3.64
N TYR A 34 20.52 5.40 -3.07
CA TYR A 34 21.73 4.62 -2.85
C TYR A 34 21.84 3.51 -3.90
N ASP A 35 23.00 3.43 -4.54
CA ASP A 35 23.36 2.29 -5.36
C ASP A 35 24.12 1.23 -4.57
N SER A 36 24.43 0.11 -5.20
CA SER A 36 25.11 -1.01 -4.56
C SER A 36 26.53 -0.66 -4.07
N ASP A 37 27.19 0.34 -4.66
CA ASP A 37 28.56 0.71 -4.31
C ASP A 37 28.58 1.64 -3.11
N ILE A 38 27.65 2.57 -3.02
CA ILE A 38 27.44 3.42 -1.83
C ILE A 38 27.08 2.56 -0.62
N LEU A 39 26.19 1.57 -0.80
CA LEU A 39 25.81 0.66 0.29
C LEU A 39 26.99 -0.20 0.77
N LYS A 40 27.86 -0.66 -0.13
CA LYS A 40 29.09 -1.37 0.23
C LYS A 40 30.05 -0.48 1.01
N GLU A 41 30.15 0.80 0.65
CA GLU A 41 30.99 1.76 1.34
C GLU A 41 30.43 2.10 2.74
N MET A 42 29.12 2.27 2.87
CA MET A 42 28.46 2.45 4.16
C MET A 42 28.68 1.23 5.07
N ALA A 43 28.58 0.01 4.53
CA ALA A 43 28.83 -1.21 5.29
C ALA A 43 30.30 -1.33 5.77
N LYS A 44 31.27 -0.80 5.02
CA LYS A 44 32.67 -0.74 5.47
C LYS A 44 32.86 0.20 6.66
N ASN A 45 32.09 1.27 6.71
CA ASN A 45 32.19 2.31 7.75
C ASN A 45 31.32 2.02 8.97
N ASN A 46 30.40 1.07 8.87
CA ASN A 46 29.54 0.63 9.97
C ASN A 46 29.56 -0.90 10.08
N PRO A 47 30.36 -1.45 11.01
CA PRO A 47 30.49 -2.91 11.19
C PRO A 47 29.18 -3.64 11.54
N SER A 48 28.16 -2.91 11.99
CA SER A 48 26.85 -3.45 12.32
C SER A 48 25.97 -3.68 11.09
N ILE A 49 26.35 -3.11 9.94
CA ILE A 49 25.59 -3.20 8.70
C ILE A 49 26.50 -3.84 7.65
N THR A 50 26.31 -5.11 7.38
CA THR A 50 26.91 -5.71 6.19
C THR A 50 26.00 -5.47 5.01
N TYR A 51 26.55 -5.17 3.83
CA TYR A 51 25.77 -5.00 2.58
C TYR A 51 24.84 -6.19 2.32
N THR A 52 25.30 -7.40 2.61
CA THR A 52 24.50 -8.62 2.48
C THR A 52 23.32 -8.64 3.44
N VAL A 53 23.55 -8.27 4.70
CA VAL A 53 22.48 -8.22 5.73
C VAL A 53 21.43 -7.15 5.38
N ALA A 54 21.87 -5.95 4.98
CA ALA A 54 20.95 -4.90 4.58
C ALA A 54 20.06 -5.37 3.41
N ARG A 55 20.64 -6.00 2.39
CA ARG A 55 19.90 -6.48 1.23
C ARG A 55 18.97 -7.66 1.54
N GLU A 56 19.31 -8.49 2.51
CA GLU A 56 18.54 -9.68 2.88
C GLU A 56 17.34 -9.36 3.78
N VAL A 57 17.41 -8.27 4.56
CA VAL A 57 16.34 -7.88 5.48
C VAL A 57 15.34 -6.89 4.89
N GLU A 58 15.60 -6.39 3.68
CA GLU A 58 14.70 -5.44 3.04
C GLU A 58 13.43 -6.11 2.51
N PRO A 59 12.28 -5.44 2.65
CA PRO A 59 11.04 -5.95 2.08
C PRO A 59 11.10 -5.95 0.56
N LYS A 60 10.76 -7.07 -0.05
CA LYS A 60 10.61 -7.22 -1.49
C LYS A 60 9.15 -7.32 -1.87
N LEU A 61 8.86 -6.93 -3.09
CA LEU A 61 7.55 -7.17 -3.67
C LEU A 61 7.28 -8.67 -3.73
N ALA A 62 6.12 -9.10 -3.23
CA ALA A 62 5.73 -10.50 -3.26
C ALA A 62 5.64 -11.01 -4.70
N THR A 63 5.98 -12.27 -4.90
CA THR A 63 6.06 -12.90 -6.24
C THR A 63 4.73 -12.87 -6.99
N THR A 64 3.61 -12.85 -6.27
CA THR A 64 2.28 -12.73 -6.86
C THR A 64 2.12 -11.47 -7.71
N PHE A 65 2.80 -10.35 -7.36
CA PHE A 65 2.77 -9.11 -8.14
C PHE A 65 3.75 -9.11 -9.32
N LEU A 66 4.65 -10.09 -9.40
CA LEU A 66 5.69 -10.18 -10.42
C LEU A 66 5.36 -11.18 -11.55
N LYS A 67 4.19 -11.78 -11.53
CA LYS A 67 3.76 -12.72 -12.58
C LYS A 67 3.58 -11.97 -13.91
N SER A 68 4.04 -12.58 -15.00
CA SER A 68 3.99 -11.99 -16.33
C SER A 68 2.57 -11.88 -16.92
N ASP A 69 1.62 -12.61 -16.37
CA ASP A 69 0.21 -12.65 -16.76
C ASP A 69 -0.70 -11.82 -15.83
N ASN A 70 -0.12 -11.07 -14.90
CA ASN A 70 -0.87 -10.17 -14.06
C ASN A 70 -1.60 -9.10 -14.89
N PRO A 71 -2.83 -8.73 -14.49
CA PRO A 71 -3.59 -7.72 -15.20
C PRO A 71 -2.93 -6.34 -15.07
N GLY A 72 -2.89 -5.59 -16.17
CA GLY A 72 -2.53 -4.17 -16.14
C GLY A 72 -3.65 -3.36 -15.52
N VAL A 73 -3.33 -2.55 -14.50
CA VAL A 73 -4.30 -1.67 -13.84
C VAL A 73 -4.39 -0.36 -14.59
N VAL A 74 -5.55 -0.07 -15.17
CA VAL A 74 -5.84 1.22 -15.81
C VAL A 74 -6.63 2.12 -14.87
N MET A 75 -7.74 1.64 -14.34
CA MET A 75 -8.59 2.31 -13.37
C MET A 75 -9.35 1.26 -12.56
N THR A 76 -9.44 1.45 -11.26
CA THR A 76 -10.18 0.55 -10.37
C THR A 76 -11.48 1.18 -9.91
N TYR A 77 -12.44 0.34 -9.51
CA TYR A 77 -13.66 0.84 -8.87
C TYR A 77 -13.39 1.59 -7.57
N SER A 78 -12.39 1.15 -6.82
CA SER A 78 -11.91 1.84 -5.62
C SER A 78 -11.44 3.27 -5.89
N GLU A 79 -10.70 3.46 -6.98
CA GLU A 79 -10.26 4.79 -7.43
C GLU A 79 -11.45 5.71 -7.73
N VAL A 80 -12.46 5.19 -8.42
CA VAL A 80 -13.71 5.93 -8.67
C VAL A 80 -14.38 6.34 -7.36
N MET A 81 -14.40 5.47 -6.35
CA MET A 81 -14.96 5.80 -5.03
C MET A 81 -14.19 6.93 -4.33
N PHE A 82 -12.86 6.94 -4.40
CA PHE A 82 -12.06 8.03 -3.84
C PHE A 82 -12.26 9.34 -4.59
N LEU A 83 -12.36 9.32 -5.92
CA LEU A 83 -12.70 10.50 -6.72
C LEU A 83 -14.09 11.04 -6.39
N MET A 84 -15.07 10.17 -6.17
CA MET A 84 -16.41 10.57 -5.74
C MET A 84 -16.41 11.16 -4.33
N ALA A 85 -15.64 10.57 -3.40
CA ALA A 85 -15.45 11.13 -2.07
C ALA A 85 -14.87 12.55 -2.13
N GLU A 86 -13.84 12.76 -2.93
CA GLU A 86 -13.24 14.09 -3.17
C GLU A 86 -14.26 15.08 -3.78
N ALA A 87 -15.00 14.65 -4.78
CA ALA A 87 -15.99 15.50 -5.45
C ALA A 87 -17.10 15.96 -4.48
N VAL A 88 -17.63 15.04 -3.66
CA VAL A 88 -18.61 15.40 -2.61
C VAL A 88 -18.00 16.34 -1.59
N LEU A 89 -16.74 16.09 -1.18
CA LEU A 89 -16.03 16.97 -0.22
C LEU A 89 -15.84 18.39 -0.77
N LYS A 90 -15.69 18.52 -2.09
CA LYS A 90 -15.63 19.82 -2.80
C LYS A 90 -17.01 20.45 -3.07
N GLY A 91 -18.08 19.81 -2.61
CA GLY A 91 -19.45 20.30 -2.77
C GLY A 91 -20.09 20.02 -4.13
N TRP A 92 -19.52 19.12 -4.91
CA TRP A 92 -20.10 18.71 -6.19
C TRP A 92 -21.27 17.74 -5.99
N ASN A 93 -22.31 17.90 -6.78
CA ASN A 93 -23.46 16.99 -6.76
C ASN A 93 -23.17 15.74 -7.57
N VAL A 94 -22.55 14.74 -6.95
CA VAL A 94 -22.17 13.49 -7.56
C VAL A 94 -22.69 12.31 -6.72
N GLY A 95 -23.74 11.69 -7.19
CA GLY A 95 -24.35 10.56 -6.49
C GLY A 95 -25.04 10.91 -5.17
N SER A 96 -25.35 9.89 -4.35
CA SER A 96 -26.20 10.01 -3.15
C SER A 96 -25.50 9.65 -1.85
N MET A 97 -24.27 9.15 -1.89
CA MET A 97 -23.53 8.75 -0.70
C MET A 97 -22.75 9.94 -0.10
N SER A 98 -22.55 9.89 1.21
CA SER A 98 -21.68 10.83 1.92
C SER A 98 -20.20 10.62 1.58
N VAL A 99 -19.35 11.59 1.91
CA VAL A 99 -17.89 11.48 1.79
C VAL A 99 -17.36 10.24 2.49
N GLU A 100 -17.86 9.97 3.70
CA GLU A 100 -17.45 8.81 4.50
C GLU A 100 -17.86 7.48 3.87
N GLU A 101 -19.06 7.38 3.33
CA GLU A 101 -19.53 6.16 2.66
C GLU A 101 -18.72 5.86 1.41
N TYR A 102 -18.44 6.87 0.57
CA TYR A 102 -17.56 6.70 -0.58
C TYR A 102 -16.15 6.27 -0.17
N TYR A 103 -15.56 6.92 0.83
CA TYR A 103 -14.24 6.59 1.34
C TYR A 103 -14.18 5.16 1.88
N LYS A 104 -15.09 4.78 2.77
CA LYS A 104 -15.18 3.43 3.36
C LYS A 104 -15.33 2.36 2.28
N ARG A 105 -16.18 2.62 1.30
CA ARG A 105 -16.37 1.73 0.17
C ARG A 105 -15.10 1.62 -0.69
N GLY A 106 -14.45 2.73 -0.96
CA GLY A 106 -13.18 2.76 -1.69
C GLY A 106 -12.11 1.91 -1.03
N VAL A 107 -11.95 2.00 0.29
CA VAL A 107 -10.99 1.18 1.05
C VAL A 107 -11.35 -0.30 0.96
N ARG A 108 -12.64 -0.66 1.15
CA ARG A 108 -13.08 -2.05 1.06
C ARG A 108 -12.83 -2.67 -0.32
N GLU A 109 -13.16 -1.94 -1.36
CA GLU A 109 -12.99 -2.39 -2.75
C GLU A 109 -11.51 -2.49 -3.15
N ALA A 110 -10.62 -1.64 -2.59
CA ALA A 110 -9.19 -1.75 -2.80
C ALA A 110 -8.63 -3.09 -2.28
N MET A 111 -9.08 -3.51 -1.11
CA MET A 111 -8.68 -4.78 -0.52
C MET A 111 -9.25 -5.97 -1.30
N SER A 112 -10.53 -5.90 -1.69
CA SER A 112 -11.17 -6.93 -2.51
C SER A 112 -10.55 -7.08 -3.89
N PHE A 113 -10.04 -6.00 -4.47
CA PHE A 113 -9.35 -6.01 -5.75
C PHE A 113 -8.08 -6.87 -5.72
N LEU A 114 -7.31 -6.81 -4.63
CA LEU A 114 -6.09 -7.61 -4.49
C LEU A 114 -6.38 -9.11 -4.46
N SER A 115 -7.40 -9.54 -3.71
CA SER A 115 -7.78 -10.96 -3.68
C SER A 115 -8.38 -11.45 -5.00
N ALA A 116 -9.09 -10.57 -5.72
CA ALA A 116 -9.71 -10.96 -6.98
C ALA A 116 -8.73 -11.10 -8.15
N HIS A 117 -7.59 -10.38 -8.11
CA HIS A 117 -6.71 -10.25 -9.26
C HIS A 117 -5.26 -10.67 -9.04
N TYR A 118 -4.80 -10.81 -7.79
CA TYR A 118 -3.39 -11.07 -7.47
C TYR A 118 -3.18 -12.26 -6.54
N ASP A 119 -4.12 -13.18 -6.45
CA ASP A 119 -4.05 -14.37 -5.58
C ASP A 119 -3.77 -14.05 -4.10
N CYS A 120 -4.18 -12.87 -3.63
CA CYS A 120 -4.11 -12.51 -2.23
C CYS A 120 -5.30 -13.12 -1.48
N GLU A 121 -5.10 -13.47 -0.22
CA GLU A 121 -6.20 -13.96 0.63
C GLU A 121 -7.30 -12.90 0.74
N PRO A 122 -8.58 -13.30 0.64
CA PRO A 122 -9.69 -12.39 0.86
C PRO A 122 -9.69 -11.84 2.28
N ILE A 123 -9.84 -10.53 2.40
CA ILE A 123 -9.96 -9.89 3.71
C ILE A 123 -11.32 -10.18 4.33
N THR A 124 -11.34 -10.54 5.62
CA THR A 124 -12.55 -10.72 6.40
C THR A 124 -13.19 -9.39 6.79
N ASP A 125 -14.43 -9.43 7.26
CA ASP A 125 -15.10 -8.22 7.77
C ASP A 125 -14.46 -7.70 9.05
N GLU A 126 -13.94 -8.59 9.89
CA GLU A 126 -13.23 -8.27 11.11
C GLU A 126 -11.93 -7.52 10.80
N GLU A 127 -11.11 -8.02 9.91
CA GLU A 127 -9.86 -7.38 9.47
C GLU A 127 -10.11 -6.03 8.81
N PHE A 128 -11.13 -5.93 7.97
CA PHE A 128 -11.53 -4.65 7.38
C PHE A 128 -11.96 -3.64 8.45
N ASN A 129 -12.78 -4.05 9.41
CA ASN A 129 -13.26 -3.16 10.47
C ASN A 129 -12.10 -2.72 11.39
N GLU A 130 -11.16 -3.59 11.68
CA GLU A 130 -9.93 -3.25 12.42
C GLU A 130 -9.10 -2.23 11.64
N TYR A 131 -8.83 -2.47 10.37
CA TYR A 131 -8.11 -1.53 9.51
C TYR A 131 -8.80 -0.16 9.45
N TYR A 132 -10.12 -0.14 9.23
CA TYR A 132 -10.90 1.09 9.13
C TYR A 132 -10.94 1.86 10.45
N SER A 133 -10.99 1.17 11.58
CA SER A 133 -10.92 1.79 12.90
C SER A 133 -9.59 2.51 13.15
N ASN A 134 -8.50 1.96 12.62
CA ASN A 134 -7.16 2.54 12.71
C ASN A 134 -6.90 3.62 11.65
N ASN A 135 -7.67 3.62 10.56
CA ASN A 135 -7.53 4.55 9.43
C ASN A 135 -8.87 5.21 9.05
N PRO A 136 -9.57 5.85 10.01
CA PRO A 136 -10.85 6.47 9.73
C PRO A 136 -10.66 7.70 8.84
N ILE A 137 -11.73 8.10 8.16
CA ILE A 137 -11.74 9.40 7.51
C ILE A 137 -11.67 10.52 8.56
N GLY A 138 -10.92 11.56 8.31
CA GLY A 138 -10.76 12.67 9.26
C GLY A 138 -12.06 13.47 9.50
N TYR A 139 -12.03 14.33 10.49
CA TYR A 139 -13.19 15.14 10.90
C TYR A 139 -13.31 16.46 10.13
N THR A 140 -12.20 17.14 9.83
CA THR A 140 -12.18 18.36 9.04
C THR A 140 -12.05 18.08 7.55
N ASN A 141 -12.42 19.01 6.70
CA ASN A 141 -12.29 18.85 5.25
C ASN A 141 -10.84 18.61 4.82
N GLU A 142 -9.88 19.25 5.49
CA GLU A 142 -8.45 19.04 5.23
C GLU A 142 -8.01 17.61 5.63
N GLN A 143 -8.41 17.15 6.82
CA GLN A 143 -8.12 15.79 7.26
C GLN A 143 -8.76 14.74 6.36
N ARG A 144 -10.02 14.97 5.94
CA ARG A 144 -10.73 14.10 5.00
C ARG A 144 -10.02 14.01 3.66
N MET A 145 -9.59 15.14 3.11
CA MET A 145 -8.83 15.16 1.87
C MET A 145 -7.51 14.42 2.01
N LYS A 146 -6.80 14.62 3.13
CA LYS A 146 -5.57 13.87 3.42
C LYS A 146 -5.82 12.37 3.50
N SER A 147 -6.89 11.93 4.17
CA SER A 147 -7.24 10.50 4.27
C SER A 147 -7.54 9.91 2.89
N ILE A 148 -8.33 10.59 2.06
CA ILE A 148 -8.66 10.17 0.70
C ILE A 148 -7.39 10.04 -0.14
N ASN A 149 -6.53 11.06 -0.13
CA ASN A 149 -5.29 11.06 -0.91
C ASN A 149 -4.30 10.00 -0.44
N THR A 150 -4.24 9.73 0.87
CA THR A 150 -3.40 8.65 1.42
C THR A 150 -3.85 7.29 0.91
N GLN A 151 -5.15 7.01 0.94
CA GLN A 151 -5.68 5.73 0.44
C GLN A 151 -5.56 5.61 -1.08
N ALA A 152 -5.76 6.69 -1.82
CA ALA A 152 -5.52 6.72 -3.25
C ALA A 152 -4.04 6.46 -3.58
N TRP A 153 -3.12 7.03 -2.81
CA TRP A 153 -1.68 6.79 -2.98
C TRP A 153 -1.32 5.32 -2.74
N ILE A 154 -1.88 4.70 -1.70
CA ILE A 154 -1.70 3.26 -1.42
C ILE A 154 -2.27 2.41 -2.57
N LEU A 155 -3.48 2.73 -3.03
CA LEU A 155 -4.13 2.03 -4.15
C LEU A 155 -3.28 2.08 -5.43
N HIS A 156 -2.67 3.24 -5.72
CA HIS A 156 -1.86 3.46 -6.92
C HIS A 156 -0.46 2.83 -6.85
N PHE A 157 -0.18 2.02 -5.85
CA PHE A 157 1.08 1.27 -5.75
C PHE A 157 1.40 0.46 -7.03
N LEU A 158 0.38 -0.12 -7.65
CA LEU A 158 0.49 -0.86 -8.92
C LEU A 158 0.32 0.01 -10.17
N ASN A 159 0.08 1.31 -10.00
CA ASN A 159 -0.10 2.27 -11.09
C ASN A 159 0.66 3.58 -10.81
N PRO A 160 1.98 3.59 -10.98
CA PRO A 160 2.81 4.76 -10.64
C PRO A 160 2.48 6.01 -11.44
N SER A 161 1.92 5.86 -12.64
CA SER A 161 1.49 7.00 -13.46
C SER A 161 0.35 7.76 -12.80
N GLU A 162 -0.66 7.05 -12.30
CA GLU A 162 -1.78 7.66 -11.57
C GLU A 162 -1.35 8.17 -10.20
N CYS A 163 -0.43 7.48 -9.52
CA CYS A 163 0.19 8.00 -8.29
C CYS A 163 0.81 9.39 -8.52
N TRP A 164 1.60 9.53 -9.57
CA TRP A 164 2.22 10.81 -9.94
C TRP A 164 1.19 11.88 -10.31
N ALA A 165 0.18 11.51 -11.11
CA ALA A 165 -0.91 12.42 -11.49
C ALA A 165 -1.68 12.92 -10.27
N ASN A 166 -1.98 12.03 -9.31
CA ASN A 166 -2.66 12.38 -8.06
C ASN A 166 -1.85 13.34 -7.19
N LEU A 167 -0.54 13.09 -7.02
CA LEU A 167 0.35 13.99 -6.27
C LEU A 167 0.43 15.41 -6.85
N ARG A 168 0.26 15.55 -8.16
CA ARG A 168 0.27 16.88 -8.82
C ARG A 168 -1.06 17.61 -8.74
N ARG A 169 -2.13 16.89 -8.49
CA ARG A 169 -3.50 17.40 -8.47
C ARG A 169 -3.97 17.78 -7.05
N SER A 170 -3.48 17.11 -6.04
CA SER A 170 -3.87 17.25 -4.62
C SER A 170 -3.10 18.33 -3.87
#